data_e68d94d83433b589194b1c1466c3a5f2
#
_entry.id   e68d94d83433b589194b1c1466c3a5f2
#
_cell.length_a   1.000
_cell.length_b   1.000
_cell.length_c   1.000
_cell.angle_alpha   90.00
_cell.angle_beta   90.00
_cell.angle_gamma   90.00
#
_symmetry.space_group_name_H-M   'P 1'
#
loop_
_entity.id
_entity.type
_entity.pdbx_description
1 polymer ?
#
loop_
_entity_poly.entity_id
_entity_poly.type
_entity_poly.pdbx_seq_one_letter_code
_entity_poly.pdbx_strand_id
1 'polypeptide(L)'
;MAGGLIALSACGSGDDSDGSAKRPVPTSSAPAPETSSASADTQKQAKDTVLQAYEDFWAEQVKAYGQADIKGTNLKKYATKKALGRAMGDVLVMKEAGTTTEGAPTHKATVTSLTLTGDVPKASLSDCLDISGWKTVKTKTGAVQPFPSNQPLRYVTTAQAERWGNQWMITDLTPDGNRTC
;
A
#
# COMPACT_ATOMS: atom_id res chain seq x y z
N MET A 1 -0.94 4.65 -55.55
CA MET A 1 -2.11 5.23 -56.16
C MET A 1 -2.65 6.21 -55.14
N ALA A 2 -2.39 7.43 -55.32
CA ALA A 2 -3.22 8.53 -55.76
C ALA A 2 -4.20 8.91 -54.60
N GLY A 3 -4.21 10.03 -54.01
CA GLY A 3 -3.92 11.41 -54.42
C GLY A 3 -5.15 12.25 -54.04
N GLY A 4 -4.96 13.44 -53.44
CA GLY A 4 -6.07 14.38 -53.27
C GLY A 4 -5.79 15.49 -52.27
N LEU A 5 -4.96 16.47 -52.65
CA LEU A 5 -4.93 17.83 -52.11
C LEU A 5 -6.13 18.62 -52.67
N ILE A 6 -6.75 19.51 -51.87
CA ILE A 6 -7.29 20.77 -52.34
C ILE A 6 -7.13 21.82 -51.23
N ALA A 7 -6.40 22.89 -51.59
CA ALA A 7 -6.32 24.18 -50.92
C ALA A 7 -7.34 25.14 -51.55
N LEU A 8 -7.59 26.28 -50.87
CA LEU A 8 -7.80 27.66 -51.38
C LEU A 8 -8.73 28.42 -50.41
N SER A 9 -8.23 29.32 -49.62
CA SER A 9 -8.00 30.77 -49.82
C SER A 9 -9.26 31.59 -50.14
N ALA A 10 -9.58 32.55 -49.29
CA ALA A 10 -10.01 33.89 -49.74
C ALA A 10 -9.89 34.93 -48.61
N CYS A 11 -9.05 35.92 -48.83
CA CYS A 11 -9.02 37.21 -48.16
C CYS A 11 -10.25 38.03 -48.54
N GLY A 12 -10.70 38.87 -47.63
CA GLY A 12 -11.66 39.95 -47.89
C GLY A 12 -11.44 41.08 -46.90
N SER A 13 -10.69 42.10 -47.35
CA SER A 13 -10.58 43.39 -46.66
C SER A 13 -11.82 44.26 -46.94
N GLY A 14 -12.25 45.00 -45.94
CA GLY A 14 -13.29 46.06 -46.08
C GLY A 14 -13.22 46.94 -44.85
N ASP A 15 -12.64 48.10 -45.06
CA ASP A 15 -12.58 49.26 -44.16
C ASP A 15 -13.99 49.89 -44.10
N ASP A 16 -14.43 50.34 -42.95
CA ASP A 16 -14.82 51.75 -42.72
C ASP A 16 -15.42 51.94 -41.30
N SER A 17 -15.11 53.07 -40.78
CA SER A 17 -15.31 53.75 -39.53
C SER A 17 -16.74 53.88 -39.01
N ASP A 18 -16.79 53.99 -37.69
CA ASP A 18 -17.40 55.11 -36.90
C ASP A 18 -18.39 54.63 -35.83
N GLY A 19 -18.20 55.16 -34.60
CA GLY A 19 -19.28 55.37 -33.64
C GLY A 19 -19.37 54.51 -32.38
N SER A 20 -18.59 54.89 -31.39
CA SER A 20 -19.01 55.04 -29.98
C SER A 20 -20.12 54.13 -29.42
N ALA A 21 -19.73 53.23 -28.49
CA ALA A 21 -20.37 53.06 -27.19
C ALA A 21 -19.62 51.96 -26.37
N LYS A 22 -18.94 52.36 -25.33
CA LYS A 22 -18.40 51.46 -24.29
C LYS A 22 -19.53 50.74 -23.57
N ARG A 23 -19.72 49.45 -23.82
CA ARG A 23 -20.38 48.53 -22.87
C ARG A 23 -19.32 47.72 -22.18
N PRO A 24 -19.31 47.63 -20.83
CA PRO A 24 -18.41 46.71 -20.14
C PRO A 24 -18.85 45.27 -20.45
N VAL A 25 -17.93 44.50 -21.05
CA VAL A 25 -18.08 43.08 -21.22
C VAL A 25 -17.94 42.47 -19.83
N PRO A 26 -18.90 41.68 -19.32
CA PRO A 26 -18.67 40.93 -18.09
C PRO A 26 -17.58 39.88 -18.37
N THR A 27 -16.46 40.04 -17.70
CA THR A 27 -15.39 39.04 -17.63
C THR A 27 -15.99 37.79 -16.96
N SER A 28 -16.38 36.82 -17.75
CA SER A 28 -16.76 35.48 -17.27
C SER A 28 -15.48 34.86 -16.72
N SER A 29 -15.30 34.92 -15.41
CA SER A 29 -14.29 34.14 -14.75
C SER A 29 -14.66 32.68 -14.93
N ALA A 30 -13.89 31.96 -15.76
CA ALA A 30 -13.98 30.52 -15.84
C ALA A 30 -13.67 29.92 -14.47
N PRO A 31 -14.49 29.00 -13.94
CA PRO A 31 -14.15 28.31 -12.71
C PRO A 31 -12.85 27.52 -12.91
N ALA A 32 -11.91 27.68 -11.98
CA ALA A 32 -10.69 26.89 -11.96
C ALA A 32 -11.04 25.41 -11.81
N PRO A 33 -10.29 24.48 -12.43
CA PRO A 33 -10.62 23.06 -12.41
C PRO A 33 -10.47 22.50 -10.99
N GLU A 34 -11.57 22.06 -10.40
CA GLU A 34 -11.64 21.36 -9.10
C GLU A 34 -11.05 19.93 -9.14
N THR A 35 -10.40 19.56 -10.24
CA THR A 35 -9.94 18.18 -10.50
C THR A 35 -8.76 17.75 -9.62
N SER A 36 -8.00 18.69 -9.04
CA SER A 36 -6.81 18.36 -8.22
C SER A 36 -7.14 17.85 -6.83
N SER A 37 -8.18 18.34 -6.18
CA SER A 37 -8.55 17.97 -4.81
C SER A 37 -9.13 16.54 -4.73
N ALA A 38 -10.03 16.19 -5.65
CA ALA A 38 -10.64 14.85 -5.68
C ALA A 38 -9.63 13.72 -5.93
N SER A 39 -8.59 13.97 -6.74
CA SER A 39 -7.52 12.99 -6.96
C SER A 39 -6.64 12.80 -5.72
N ALA A 40 -6.34 13.88 -4.99
CA ALA A 40 -5.54 13.84 -3.76
C ALA A 40 -6.28 13.08 -2.64
N ASP A 41 -7.58 13.33 -2.49
CA ASP A 41 -8.42 12.65 -1.50
C ASP A 41 -8.55 11.15 -1.80
N THR A 42 -8.72 10.77 -3.07
CA THR A 42 -8.77 9.37 -3.50
C THR A 42 -7.43 8.65 -3.20
N GLN A 43 -6.31 9.31 -3.48
CA GLN A 43 -4.98 8.77 -3.19
C GLN A 43 -4.75 8.62 -1.68
N LYS A 44 -5.15 9.60 -0.89
CA LYS A 44 -5.04 9.54 0.56
C LYS A 44 -5.87 8.39 1.13
N GLN A 45 -7.14 8.31 0.75
CA GLN A 45 -8.03 7.23 1.19
C GLN A 45 -7.50 5.84 0.82
N ALA A 46 -6.94 5.70 -0.38
CA ALA A 46 -6.36 4.43 -0.80
C ALA A 46 -5.11 4.07 0.03
N LYS A 47 -4.24 5.03 0.37
CA LYS A 47 -3.12 4.79 1.28
C LYS A 47 -3.58 4.35 2.67
N ASP A 48 -4.59 5.00 3.21
CA ASP A 48 -5.15 4.66 4.52
C ASP A 48 -5.69 3.23 4.53
N THR A 49 -6.38 2.80 3.45
CA THR A 49 -6.88 1.41 3.33
C THR A 49 -5.77 0.38 3.15
N VAL A 50 -4.66 0.74 2.49
CA VAL A 50 -3.47 -0.13 2.39
C VAL A 50 -2.82 -0.31 3.76
N LEU A 51 -2.65 0.78 4.51
CA LEU A 51 -2.09 0.73 5.87
C LEU A 51 -2.97 -0.11 6.79
N GLN A 52 -4.29 0.07 6.74
CA GLN A 52 -5.21 -0.74 7.53
C GLN A 52 -5.10 -2.23 7.19
N ALA A 53 -5.00 -2.59 5.90
CA ALA A 53 -4.82 -3.99 5.50
C ALA A 53 -3.48 -4.57 5.99
N TYR A 54 -2.44 -3.75 6.09
CA TYR A 54 -1.14 -4.13 6.64
C TYR A 54 -1.22 -4.40 8.15
N GLU A 55 -1.89 -3.54 8.89
CA GLU A 55 -2.15 -3.73 10.32
C GLU A 55 -3.00 -4.98 10.59
N ASP A 56 -4.07 -5.17 9.81
CA ASP A 56 -4.93 -6.36 9.90
C ASP A 56 -4.16 -7.65 9.58
N PHE A 57 -3.27 -7.62 8.59
CA PHE A 57 -2.37 -8.74 8.28
C PHE A 57 -1.51 -9.11 9.49
N TRP A 58 -0.87 -8.11 10.12
CA TRP A 58 -0.02 -8.36 11.29
C TRP A 58 -0.84 -8.85 12.49
N ALA A 59 -2.01 -8.29 12.73
CA ALA A 59 -2.89 -8.75 13.80
C ALA A 59 -3.25 -10.24 13.63
N GLU A 60 -3.56 -10.67 12.40
CA GLU A 60 -3.89 -12.07 12.12
C GLU A 60 -2.63 -12.97 12.16
N GLN A 61 -1.46 -12.47 11.75
CA GLN A 61 -0.21 -13.20 11.89
C GLN A 61 0.18 -13.41 13.36
N VAL A 62 0.02 -12.39 14.20
CA VAL A 62 0.25 -12.50 15.65
C VAL A 62 -0.65 -13.58 16.26
N LYS A 63 -1.95 -13.61 15.90
CA LYS A 63 -2.86 -14.68 16.33
C LYS A 63 -2.39 -16.07 15.88
N ALA A 64 -2.01 -16.19 14.60
CA ALA A 64 -1.55 -17.46 14.04
C ALA A 64 -0.29 -17.97 14.75
N TYR A 65 0.66 -17.09 15.01
CA TYR A 65 1.92 -17.45 15.69
C TYR A 65 1.73 -17.70 17.19
N GLY A 66 0.81 -16.96 17.84
CA GLY A 66 0.46 -17.18 19.24
C GLY A 66 -0.14 -18.55 19.52
N GLN A 67 -0.71 -19.21 18.52
CA GLN A 67 -1.26 -20.57 18.63
C GLN A 67 -0.52 -21.63 17.79
N ALA A 68 0.51 -21.23 17.05
CA ALA A 68 1.21 -22.05 16.07
C ALA A 68 0.23 -22.76 15.09
N ASP A 69 -0.82 -22.07 14.69
CA ASP A 69 -1.84 -22.55 13.76
C ASP A 69 -2.54 -21.37 13.06
N ILE A 70 -2.88 -21.54 11.78
CA ILE A 70 -3.68 -20.55 11.03
C ILE A 70 -5.19 -20.74 11.22
N LYS A 71 -5.60 -21.85 11.81
CA LYS A 71 -7.02 -22.16 12.03
C LYS A 71 -7.64 -21.12 12.98
N GLY A 72 -8.83 -20.61 12.62
CA GLY A 72 -9.50 -19.58 13.40
C GLY A 72 -8.98 -18.16 13.20
N THR A 73 -8.00 -17.98 12.28
CA THR A 73 -7.53 -16.64 11.88
C THR A 73 -8.10 -16.23 10.52
N ASN A 74 -8.06 -14.94 10.25
CA ASN A 74 -8.40 -14.38 8.94
C ASN A 74 -7.15 -14.12 8.07
N LEU A 75 -6.01 -14.76 8.36
CA LEU A 75 -4.75 -14.51 7.69
C LEU A 75 -4.88 -14.58 6.15
N LYS A 76 -5.64 -15.56 5.63
CA LYS A 76 -5.90 -15.70 4.18
C LYS A 76 -6.73 -14.57 3.56
N LYS A 77 -7.38 -13.74 4.37
CA LYS A 77 -8.09 -12.55 3.90
C LYS A 77 -7.14 -11.39 3.65
N TYR A 78 -6.05 -11.31 4.42
CA TYR A 78 -5.12 -10.18 4.38
C TYR A 78 -3.76 -10.53 3.77
N ALA A 79 -3.46 -11.82 3.55
CA ALA A 79 -2.23 -12.29 2.93
C ALA A 79 -2.48 -13.26 1.77
N THR A 80 -1.60 -13.21 0.77
CA THR A 80 -1.58 -14.13 -0.37
C THR A 80 -0.15 -14.32 -0.87
N LYS A 81 0.05 -15.14 -1.88
CA LYS A 81 1.36 -15.37 -2.51
C LYS A 81 2.46 -15.68 -1.49
N LYS A 82 3.61 -15.00 -1.59
CA LYS A 82 4.78 -15.25 -0.73
C LYS A 82 4.53 -14.90 0.73
N ALA A 83 3.78 -13.82 1.01
CA ALA A 83 3.49 -13.42 2.38
C ALA A 83 2.70 -14.50 3.12
N LEU A 84 1.65 -15.05 2.51
CA LEU A 84 0.89 -16.14 3.08
C LEU A 84 1.72 -17.43 3.18
N GLY A 85 2.46 -17.77 2.12
CA GLY A 85 3.30 -18.98 2.10
C GLY A 85 4.36 -18.95 3.22
N ARG A 86 5.00 -17.81 3.46
CA ARG A 86 5.97 -17.64 4.54
C ARG A 86 5.30 -17.80 5.90
N ALA A 87 4.21 -17.09 6.17
CA ALA A 87 3.50 -17.19 7.45
C ALA A 87 3.03 -18.62 7.74
N MET A 88 2.56 -19.35 6.73
CA MET A 88 2.19 -20.77 6.90
C MET A 88 3.40 -21.66 7.15
N GLY A 89 4.53 -21.41 6.49
CA GLY A 89 5.78 -22.12 6.73
C GLY A 89 6.31 -21.89 8.14
N ASP A 90 6.29 -20.65 8.61
CA ASP A 90 6.72 -20.30 9.97
C ASP A 90 5.86 -21.00 11.03
N VAL A 91 4.52 -21.00 10.84
CA VAL A 91 3.59 -21.73 11.73
C VAL A 91 3.89 -23.22 11.78
N LEU A 92 4.23 -23.84 10.64
CA LEU A 92 4.62 -25.24 10.59
C LEU A 92 5.90 -25.50 11.41
N VAL A 93 6.92 -24.69 11.17
CA VAL A 93 8.20 -24.77 11.94
C VAL A 93 7.96 -24.57 13.43
N MET A 94 7.14 -23.60 13.83
CA MET A 94 6.80 -23.35 15.23
C MET A 94 6.08 -24.55 15.86
N LYS A 95 5.14 -25.15 15.14
CA LYS A 95 4.41 -26.35 15.59
C LYS A 95 5.33 -27.54 15.80
N GLU A 96 6.24 -27.79 14.85
CA GLU A 96 7.23 -28.86 14.95
C GLU A 96 8.23 -28.62 16.11
N ALA A 97 8.64 -27.37 16.30
CA ALA A 97 9.55 -26.98 17.39
C ALA A 97 8.86 -26.93 18.77
N GLY A 98 7.54 -27.04 18.84
CA GLY A 98 6.75 -26.88 20.05
C GLY A 98 6.89 -25.47 20.63
N THR A 99 6.78 -24.45 19.78
CA THR A 99 6.89 -23.05 20.16
C THR A 99 5.66 -22.25 19.71
N THR A 100 5.40 -21.16 20.40
CA THR A 100 4.42 -20.12 20.04
C THR A 100 5.08 -18.75 20.24
N THR A 101 4.36 -17.69 19.94
CA THR A 101 4.81 -16.33 20.30
C THR A 101 3.90 -15.71 21.37
N GLU A 102 4.50 -14.83 22.18
CA GLU A 102 3.80 -13.95 23.12
C GLU A 102 4.13 -12.49 22.80
N GLY A 103 3.16 -11.60 23.04
CA GLY A 103 3.26 -10.19 22.64
C GLY A 103 3.06 -9.99 21.16
N ALA A 104 3.47 -8.84 20.66
CA ALA A 104 3.32 -8.46 19.27
C ALA A 104 4.46 -7.51 18.84
N PRO A 105 4.81 -7.45 17.56
CA PRO A 105 5.68 -6.41 17.05
C PRO A 105 4.95 -5.05 17.06
N THR A 106 5.72 -3.97 17.01
CA THR A 106 5.19 -2.62 16.76
C THR A 106 5.65 -2.11 15.40
N HIS A 107 4.85 -1.26 14.79
CA HIS A 107 4.98 -0.84 13.41
C HIS A 107 5.05 0.67 13.26
N LYS A 108 5.85 1.13 12.28
CA LYS A 108 5.82 2.50 11.75
C LYS A 108 5.82 2.43 10.23
N ALA A 109 4.72 1.89 9.68
CA ALA A 109 4.56 1.66 8.26
C ALA A 109 4.18 2.94 7.51
N THR A 110 4.73 3.10 6.30
CA THR A 110 4.39 4.15 5.35
C THR A 110 4.20 3.56 3.96
N VAL A 111 3.24 4.07 3.19
CA VAL A 111 3.08 3.71 1.78
C VAL A 111 4.08 4.51 0.95
N THR A 112 5.06 3.83 0.38
CA THR A 112 6.14 4.43 -0.44
C THR A 112 5.77 4.56 -1.90
N SER A 113 4.87 3.70 -2.40
CA SER A 113 4.37 3.71 -3.77
C SER A 113 2.92 3.24 -3.80
N LEU A 114 2.09 3.86 -4.64
CA LEU A 114 0.69 3.48 -4.86
C LEU A 114 0.30 3.68 -6.32
N THR A 115 -0.16 2.61 -6.96
CA THR A 115 -0.69 2.62 -8.32
C THR A 115 -2.12 2.09 -8.28
N LEU A 116 -3.09 2.94 -8.58
CA LEU A 116 -4.51 2.60 -8.56
C LEU A 116 -5.06 2.20 -9.93
N THR A 117 -4.29 2.42 -11.00
CA THR A 117 -4.62 2.11 -12.38
C THR A 117 -4.11 0.72 -12.79
N GLY A 118 -4.71 0.15 -13.84
CA GLY A 118 -4.41 -1.20 -14.34
C GLY A 118 -5.30 -2.27 -13.71
N ASP A 119 -5.14 -3.52 -14.17
CA ASP A 119 -6.01 -4.64 -13.79
C ASP A 119 -5.95 -4.97 -12.30
N VAL A 120 -4.79 -4.79 -11.70
CA VAL A 120 -4.56 -5.03 -10.27
C VAL A 120 -3.86 -3.81 -9.66
N PRO A 121 -4.55 -3.00 -8.87
CA PRO A 121 -3.92 -1.92 -8.10
C PRO A 121 -2.85 -2.47 -7.14
N LYS A 122 -1.73 -1.71 -6.99
CA LYS A 122 -0.56 -2.14 -6.23
C LYS A 122 -0.07 -1.05 -5.29
N ALA A 123 0.50 -1.48 -4.17
CA ALA A 123 1.19 -0.59 -3.25
C ALA A 123 2.48 -1.23 -2.73
N SER A 124 3.46 -0.38 -2.44
CA SER A 124 4.66 -0.76 -1.69
C SER A 124 4.67 -0.02 -0.36
N LEU A 125 5.10 -0.70 0.69
CA LEU A 125 5.23 -0.13 2.02
C LEU A 125 6.67 -0.28 2.51
N SER A 126 7.08 0.64 3.36
CA SER A 126 8.27 0.54 4.20
C SER A 126 7.84 0.68 5.65
N ASP A 127 8.29 -0.23 6.49
CA ASP A 127 7.95 -0.29 7.90
C ASP A 127 9.22 -0.35 8.75
N CYS A 128 9.27 0.44 9.81
CA CYS A 128 10.22 0.24 10.89
C CYS A 128 9.61 -0.74 11.89
N LEU A 129 9.92 -2.01 11.73
CA LEU A 129 9.42 -3.09 12.55
C LEU A 129 10.26 -3.24 13.82
N ASP A 130 9.62 -3.22 14.98
CA ASP A 130 10.24 -3.49 16.27
C ASP A 130 9.68 -4.78 16.86
N ILE A 131 10.52 -5.80 16.95
CA ILE A 131 10.16 -7.14 17.47
C ILE A 131 10.55 -7.35 18.92
N SER A 132 11.06 -6.34 19.61
CA SER A 132 11.54 -6.47 21.01
C SER A 132 10.48 -6.98 21.99
N GLY A 133 9.22 -6.63 21.73
CA GLY A 133 8.05 -7.08 22.50
C GLY A 133 7.46 -8.42 22.04
N TRP A 134 7.98 -9.04 20.96
CA TRP A 134 7.42 -10.25 20.37
C TRP A 134 8.31 -11.47 20.62
N LYS A 135 8.02 -12.22 21.66
CA LYS A 135 8.88 -13.29 22.21
C LYS A 135 8.43 -14.66 21.69
N THR A 136 9.40 -15.51 21.32
CA THR A 136 9.15 -16.93 21.11
C THR A 136 9.21 -17.67 22.44
N VAL A 137 8.23 -18.52 22.71
CA VAL A 137 8.13 -19.30 23.95
C VAL A 137 7.94 -20.79 23.67
N LYS A 138 8.46 -21.65 24.51
CA LYS A 138 8.21 -23.10 24.49
C LYS A 138 6.81 -23.39 25.03
N THR A 139 5.95 -24.05 24.24
CA THR A 139 4.56 -24.34 24.62
C THR A 139 4.43 -25.19 25.90
N LYS A 140 5.40 -26.12 26.14
CA LYS A 140 5.36 -27.01 27.29
C LYS A 140 5.80 -26.38 28.61
N THR A 141 6.66 -25.39 28.56
CA THR A 141 7.32 -24.84 29.78
C THR A 141 7.11 -23.34 29.95
N GLY A 142 6.62 -22.64 28.94
CA GLY A 142 6.57 -21.17 28.92
C GLY A 142 7.95 -20.50 28.83
N ALA A 143 9.02 -21.27 28.67
CA ALA A 143 10.37 -20.72 28.65
C ALA A 143 10.58 -19.86 27.40
N VAL A 144 10.97 -18.59 27.60
CA VAL A 144 11.32 -17.66 26.52
C VAL A 144 12.58 -18.14 25.82
N GLN A 145 12.53 -18.20 24.49
CA GLN A 145 13.71 -18.41 23.66
C GLN A 145 14.31 -17.03 23.33
N PRO A 146 15.58 -16.78 23.72
CA PRO A 146 16.22 -15.51 23.40
C PRO A 146 16.42 -15.37 21.88
N PHE A 147 16.36 -14.14 21.40
CA PHE A 147 16.81 -13.83 20.05
C PHE A 147 18.31 -14.11 19.89
N PRO A 148 18.78 -14.49 18.69
CA PRO A 148 20.20 -14.52 18.39
C PRO A 148 20.86 -13.19 18.74
N SER A 149 22.05 -13.23 19.36
CA SER A 149 22.73 -12.02 19.86
C SER A 149 23.09 -11.00 18.78
N ASN A 150 23.17 -11.43 17.52
CA ASN A 150 23.46 -10.61 16.36
C ASN A 150 22.19 -10.17 15.59
N GLN A 151 20.99 -10.51 16.07
CA GLN A 151 19.76 -10.11 15.42
C GLN A 151 19.33 -8.71 15.86
N PRO A 152 19.22 -7.74 14.97
CA PRO A 152 18.62 -6.45 15.32
C PRO A 152 17.14 -6.64 15.68
N LEU A 153 16.70 -5.98 16.75
CA LEU A 153 15.31 -6.02 17.19
C LEU A 153 14.44 -4.98 16.50
N ARG A 154 15.07 -3.98 15.86
CA ARG A 154 14.40 -2.96 15.05
C ARG A 154 15.09 -2.88 13.70
N TYR A 155 14.31 -3.07 12.66
CA TYR A 155 14.83 -3.09 11.30
C TYR A 155 13.76 -2.70 10.28
N VAL A 156 14.21 -2.28 9.09
CA VAL A 156 13.30 -1.97 7.99
C VAL A 156 12.75 -3.26 7.40
N THR A 157 11.43 -3.29 7.23
CA THR A 157 10.73 -4.31 6.47
C THR A 157 10.03 -3.64 5.29
N THR A 158 10.16 -4.21 4.10
CA THR A 158 9.38 -3.79 2.94
C THR A 158 8.24 -4.77 2.68
N ALA A 159 7.07 -4.24 2.31
CA ALA A 159 5.92 -5.06 1.94
C ALA A 159 5.39 -4.66 0.57
N GLN A 160 4.82 -5.64 -0.13
CA GLN A 160 4.05 -5.42 -1.35
C GLN A 160 2.60 -5.78 -1.07
N ALA A 161 1.69 -4.95 -1.58
CA ALA A 161 0.26 -5.20 -1.49
C ALA A 161 -0.40 -5.10 -2.87
N GLU A 162 -1.41 -5.92 -3.09
CA GLU A 162 -2.27 -5.90 -4.27
C GLU A 162 -3.73 -5.83 -3.84
N ARG A 163 -4.55 -5.11 -4.62
CA ARG A 163 -5.99 -5.05 -4.37
C ARG A 163 -6.71 -6.07 -5.26
N TRP A 164 -7.34 -7.06 -4.63
CA TRP A 164 -8.13 -8.09 -5.28
C TRP A 164 -9.61 -7.84 -4.97
N GLY A 165 -10.36 -7.44 -5.99
CA GLY A 165 -11.70 -6.88 -5.77
C GLY A 165 -11.65 -5.62 -4.92
N ASN A 166 -12.31 -5.65 -3.76
CA ASN A 166 -12.32 -4.52 -2.83
C ASN A 166 -11.33 -4.69 -1.64
N GLN A 167 -10.54 -5.77 -1.62
CA GLN A 167 -9.66 -6.10 -0.50
C GLN A 167 -8.18 -5.91 -0.89
N TRP A 168 -7.45 -5.11 -0.12
CA TRP A 168 -5.99 -5.10 -0.15
C TRP A 168 -5.43 -6.32 0.57
N MET A 169 -4.46 -6.98 -0.05
CA MET A 169 -3.79 -8.16 0.50
C MET A 169 -2.28 -7.98 0.41
N ILE A 170 -1.59 -8.35 1.46
CA ILE A 170 -0.12 -8.37 1.48
C ILE A 170 0.35 -9.58 0.68
N THR A 171 1.17 -9.33 -0.34
CA THR A 171 1.64 -10.36 -1.29
C THR A 171 3.07 -10.78 -1.05
N ASP A 172 3.90 -9.88 -0.51
CA ASP A 172 5.28 -10.14 -0.12
C ASP A 172 5.64 -9.33 1.12
N LEU A 173 6.54 -9.87 1.94
CA LEU A 173 7.08 -9.23 3.13
C LEU A 173 8.57 -9.57 3.20
N THR A 174 9.44 -8.57 3.11
CA THR A 174 10.89 -8.74 3.07
C THR A 174 11.54 -7.95 4.19
N PRO A 175 11.92 -8.61 5.31
CA PRO A 175 12.72 -7.99 6.34
C PRO A 175 14.15 -7.75 5.84
N ASP A 176 14.71 -6.60 6.19
CA ASP A 176 16.10 -6.23 5.91
C ASP A 176 16.86 -6.00 7.21
N GLY A 177 17.42 -7.07 7.76
CA GLY A 177 18.18 -7.04 9.03
C GLY A 177 19.47 -6.19 8.96
N ASN A 178 19.93 -5.78 7.78
CA ASN A 178 21.09 -4.89 7.63
C ASN A 178 20.70 -3.40 7.72
N ARG A 179 19.41 -3.08 7.68
CA ARG A 179 18.87 -1.72 7.79
C ARG A 179 18.12 -1.56 9.09
N THR A 180 18.83 -1.08 10.10
CA THR A 180 18.18 -0.68 11.36
C THR A 180 17.42 0.64 11.23
N CYS A 181 16.45 0.88 12.08
CA CYS A 181 15.62 2.10 12.06
C CYS A 181 15.25 2.63 13.51
#